data_91c570e7ca04f32b8b4995801cc0c2f6
#
_entry.id   91c570e7ca04f32b8b4995801cc0c2f6
#
_cell.length_a   1.000
_cell.length_b   1.000
_cell.length_c   1.000
_cell.angle_alpha   90.00
_cell.angle_beta   90.00
_cell.angle_gamma   90.00
#
_symmetry.space_group_name_H-M   'P 1'
#
loop_
_entity.id
_entity.type
_entity.pdbx_description
1 polymer ?
#
loop_
_entity_poly.entity_id
_entity_poly.type
_entity_poly.pdbx_seq_one_letter_code
_entity_poly.pdbx_strand_id
1 'polypeptide(L)'
;MATPHERIGLSRSQVDRAGEILRAWTLEGLLAGPAEQDASRIVNAYRSEFKSPLRSVVMGLRSAVRTAGVEVVVAERLKRQPRLVGKLIRFPNIRLTQMQDVAGCRAILPNLAAVDEVRRRIERQKSEIVKVNDYNTTPRSSGYRAVHIVVRRDGALVEIQLRTASQQRWAMLVEDLDAAYRFQLKDESGPEEVLEYLKVYALGLSEIDRTGTADDATRRRMESALFNAQRRLITGENR
;
A
#
# COMPACT_ATOMS: atom_id res chain seq x y z
N MET A 1 18.43 8.32 17.34
CA MET A 1 17.96 6.94 17.58
C MET A 1 18.50 6.02 16.50
N ALA A 2 18.95 4.81 16.86
CA ALA A 2 19.49 3.85 15.91
C ALA A 2 18.43 3.41 14.87
N THR A 3 18.85 3.28 13.63
CA THR A 3 18.01 2.77 12.54
C THR A 3 17.81 1.26 12.64
N PRO A 4 16.82 0.67 11.92
CA PRO A 4 16.59 -0.76 11.98
C PRO A 4 17.80 -1.64 11.66
N HIS A 5 18.63 -1.27 10.69
CA HIS A 5 19.83 -2.04 10.34
C HIS A 5 20.95 -1.91 11.40
N GLU A 6 21.11 -0.73 12.03
CA GLU A 6 22.08 -0.53 13.12
C GLU A 6 21.72 -1.35 14.36
N ARG A 7 20.42 -1.51 14.68
CA ARG A 7 19.96 -2.33 15.83
C ARG A 7 20.30 -3.80 15.72
N ILE A 8 20.43 -4.32 14.51
CA ILE A 8 20.86 -5.73 14.26
C ILE A 8 22.35 -5.85 13.97
N GLY A 9 23.13 -4.76 14.20
CA GLY A 9 24.58 -4.77 14.00
C GLY A 9 25.03 -4.88 12.54
N LEU A 10 24.15 -4.54 11.58
CA LEU A 10 24.46 -4.59 10.15
C LEU A 10 24.59 -3.18 9.56
N SER A 11 25.47 -3.05 8.58
CA SER A 11 25.51 -1.85 7.76
C SER A 11 24.34 -1.80 6.78
N ARG A 12 24.01 -0.58 6.34
CA ARG A 12 22.99 -0.36 5.32
C ARG A 12 23.27 -1.17 4.04
N SER A 13 24.55 -1.21 3.61
CA SER A 13 24.97 -1.93 2.43
C SER A 13 24.80 -3.45 2.56
N GLN A 14 24.98 -4.02 3.74
CA GLN A 14 24.75 -5.45 3.97
C GLN A 14 23.26 -5.81 3.84
N VAL A 15 22.36 -4.98 4.38
CA VAL A 15 20.91 -5.18 4.25
C VAL A 15 20.46 -5.00 2.80
N ASP A 16 20.96 -3.98 2.09
CA ASP A 16 20.65 -3.74 0.69
C ASP A 16 21.15 -4.89 -0.19
N ARG A 17 22.39 -5.38 0.04
CA ARG A 17 22.93 -6.54 -0.67
C ARG A 17 22.10 -7.81 -0.44
N ALA A 18 21.62 -8.06 0.77
CA ALA A 18 20.73 -9.19 1.03
C ALA A 18 19.42 -9.08 0.21
N GLY A 19 18.85 -7.88 0.09
CA GLY A 19 17.70 -7.61 -0.78
C GLY A 19 18.00 -7.91 -2.25
N GLU A 20 19.19 -7.52 -2.75
CA GLU A 20 19.63 -7.78 -4.12
C GLU A 20 19.80 -9.28 -4.41
N ILE A 21 20.40 -10.03 -3.47
CA ILE A 21 20.55 -11.50 -3.59
C ILE A 21 19.18 -12.14 -3.74
N LEU A 22 18.19 -11.80 -2.88
CA LEU A 22 16.85 -12.37 -2.97
C LEU A 22 16.13 -11.97 -4.26
N ARG A 23 16.36 -10.74 -4.74
CA ARG A 23 15.82 -10.28 -6.04
C ARG A 23 16.36 -11.12 -7.19
N ALA A 24 17.69 -11.28 -7.29
CA ALA A 24 18.33 -12.05 -8.34
C ALA A 24 17.87 -13.52 -8.30
N TRP A 25 17.87 -14.14 -7.12
CA TRP A 25 17.40 -15.51 -6.93
C TRP A 25 15.98 -15.75 -7.43
N THR A 26 15.09 -14.81 -7.12
CA THR A 26 13.67 -14.88 -7.55
C THR A 26 13.53 -14.72 -9.06
N LEU A 27 14.30 -13.81 -9.68
CA LEU A 27 14.26 -13.56 -11.13
C LEU A 27 14.82 -14.74 -11.93
N GLU A 28 15.87 -15.37 -11.44
CA GLU A 28 16.54 -16.48 -12.10
C GLU A 28 15.87 -17.84 -11.82
N GLY A 29 14.87 -17.89 -10.92
CA GLY A 29 14.16 -19.10 -10.55
C GLY A 29 15.07 -20.15 -9.89
N LEU A 30 16.13 -19.74 -9.20
CA LEU A 30 17.11 -20.61 -8.59
C LEU A 30 16.53 -21.36 -7.39
N LEU A 31 17.00 -22.60 -7.19
CA LEU A 31 16.68 -23.36 -5.98
C LEU A 31 17.33 -22.71 -4.75
N ALA A 32 16.64 -22.78 -3.61
CA ALA A 32 17.14 -22.25 -2.35
C ALA A 32 18.54 -22.84 -2.01
N GLY A 33 19.47 -21.95 -1.68
CA GLY A 33 20.85 -22.30 -1.36
C GLY A 33 21.37 -21.51 -0.16
N PRO A 34 22.61 -21.79 0.32
CA PRO A 34 23.14 -21.11 1.51
C PRO A 34 23.11 -19.58 1.43
N ALA A 35 23.47 -19.02 0.28
CA ALA A 35 23.47 -17.55 0.08
C ALA A 35 22.08 -16.95 0.13
N GLU A 36 21.06 -17.61 -0.42
CA GLU A 36 19.66 -17.19 -0.33
C GLU A 36 19.17 -17.27 1.12
N GLN A 37 19.49 -18.37 1.83
CA GLN A 37 19.09 -18.55 3.22
C GLN A 37 19.71 -17.49 4.14
N ASP A 38 20.97 -17.13 3.93
CA ASP A 38 21.64 -16.06 4.66
C ASP A 38 21.01 -14.70 4.38
N ALA A 39 20.77 -14.39 3.11
CA ALA A 39 20.08 -13.16 2.71
C ALA A 39 18.67 -13.11 3.29
N SER A 40 17.93 -14.20 3.29
CA SER A 40 16.60 -14.35 3.87
C SER A 40 16.60 -14.08 5.38
N ARG A 41 17.60 -14.60 6.11
CA ARG A 41 17.79 -14.34 7.54
C ARG A 41 18.05 -12.85 7.81
N ILE A 42 18.93 -12.22 7.04
CA ILE A 42 19.22 -10.77 7.17
C ILE A 42 17.97 -9.93 6.92
N VAL A 43 17.23 -10.19 5.83
CA VAL A 43 16.02 -9.44 5.49
C VAL A 43 14.92 -9.63 6.53
N ASN A 44 14.77 -10.84 7.10
CA ASN A 44 13.81 -11.10 8.16
C ASN A 44 14.21 -10.45 9.49
N ALA A 45 15.49 -10.45 9.85
CA ALA A 45 16.01 -9.74 11.02
C ALA A 45 15.76 -8.24 10.88
N TYR A 46 16.17 -7.63 9.76
CA TYR A 46 15.89 -6.22 9.44
C TYR A 46 14.41 -5.87 9.55
N ARG A 47 13.55 -6.68 8.95
CA ARG A 47 12.10 -6.49 8.96
C ARG A 47 11.54 -6.56 10.38
N SER A 48 12.08 -7.42 11.26
CA SER A 48 11.58 -7.57 12.62
C SER A 48 11.79 -6.32 13.49
N GLU A 49 12.79 -5.49 13.16
CA GLU A 49 13.08 -4.24 13.86
C GLU A 49 12.01 -3.16 13.68
N PHE A 50 11.11 -3.35 12.73
CA PHE A 50 9.98 -2.45 12.53
C PHE A 50 8.78 -2.76 13.44
N LYS A 51 8.77 -3.88 14.18
CA LYS A 51 7.61 -4.27 15.03
C LYS A 51 7.33 -3.25 16.13
N SER A 52 8.37 -2.79 16.86
CA SER A 52 8.20 -1.83 17.96
C SER A 52 7.79 -0.45 17.44
N PRO A 53 8.48 0.15 16.44
CA PRO A 53 8.03 1.39 15.81
C PRO A 53 6.60 1.32 15.28
N LEU A 54 6.23 0.22 14.60
CA LEU A 54 4.88 0.01 14.09
C LEU A 54 3.83 0.04 15.21
N ARG A 55 4.04 -0.70 16.30
CA ARG A 55 3.13 -0.69 17.46
C ARG A 55 2.94 0.73 18.02
N SER A 56 4.02 1.49 18.16
CA SER A 56 3.96 2.87 18.64
C SER A 56 3.13 3.77 17.70
N VAL A 57 3.32 3.65 16.38
CA VAL A 57 2.53 4.40 15.38
C VAL A 57 1.07 3.97 15.38
N VAL A 58 0.78 2.67 15.51
CA VAL A 58 -0.59 2.15 15.61
C VAL A 58 -1.31 2.70 16.83
N MET A 59 -0.64 2.78 17.99
CA MET A 59 -1.20 3.41 19.20
C MET A 59 -1.52 4.89 18.95
N GLY A 60 -0.63 5.62 18.29
CA GLY A 60 -0.85 7.00 17.88
C GLY A 60 -2.05 7.16 16.93
N LEU A 61 -2.16 6.29 15.94
CA LEU A 61 -3.29 6.28 15.00
C LEU A 61 -4.61 5.96 15.73
N ARG A 62 -4.64 4.94 16.61
CA ARG A 62 -5.83 4.62 17.42
C ARG A 62 -6.26 5.80 18.29
N SER A 63 -5.29 6.50 18.90
CA SER A 63 -5.56 7.70 19.67
C SER A 63 -6.15 8.82 18.81
N ALA A 64 -5.59 9.08 17.63
CA ALA A 64 -6.10 10.08 16.69
C ALA A 64 -7.54 9.78 16.25
N VAL A 65 -7.82 8.52 15.90
CA VAL A 65 -9.16 8.04 15.53
C VAL A 65 -10.16 8.23 16.66
N ARG A 66 -9.83 7.75 17.87
CA ARG A 66 -10.70 7.89 19.06
C ARG A 66 -10.99 9.36 19.39
N THR A 67 -9.96 10.20 19.35
CA THR A 67 -10.11 11.64 19.64
C THR A 67 -10.91 12.37 18.54
N ALA A 68 -10.93 11.83 17.31
CA ALA A 68 -11.81 12.32 16.25
C ALA A 68 -13.28 11.90 16.44
N GLY A 69 -13.61 11.15 17.50
CA GLY A 69 -14.96 10.67 17.76
C GLY A 69 -15.43 9.57 16.81
N VAL A 70 -14.49 8.81 16.23
CA VAL A 70 -14.80 7.77 15.22
C VAL A 70 -14.42 6.41 15.77
N GLU A 71 -15.34 5.44 15.67
CA GLU A 71 -15.06 4.03 15.95
C GLU A 71 -14.71 3.30 14.66
N VAL A 72 -13.44 2.89 14.52
CA VAL A 72 -12.96 2.12 13.36
C VAL A 72 -11.89 1.12 13.77
N VAL A 73 -11.78 0.05 12.98
CA VAL A 73 -10.70 -0.91 13.12
C VAL A 73 -9.42 -0.34 12.48
N VAL A 74 -8.36 -0.28 13.28
CA VAL A 74 -7.00 0.02 12.80
C VAL A 74 -6.29 -1.30 12.55
N ALA A 75 -6.00 -1.58 11.28
CA ALA A 75 -5.20 -2.73 10.88
C ALA A 75 -3.72 -2.37 10.81
N GLU A 76 -2.85 -3.31 11.20
CA GLU A 76 -1.40 -3.18 11.09
C GLU A 76 -0.82 -4.26 10.19
N ARG A 77 0.27 -3.94 9.54
CA ARG A 77 0.95 -4.88 8.63
C ARG A 77 2.45 -4.67 8.65
N LEU A 78 3.16 -5.75 8.93
CA LEU A 78 4.57 -5.87 8.59
C LEU A 78 4.66 -6.59 7.23
N LYS A 79 5.20 -5.93 6.20
CA LYS A 79 5.22 -6.44 4.83
C LYS A 79 6.00 -7.77 4.76
N ARG A 80 5.38 -8.82 4.20
CA ARG A 80 6.00 -10.15 4.09
C ARG A 80 7.20 -10.09 3.14
N GLN A 81 8.24 -10.91 3.43
CA GLN A 81 9.47 -10.94 2.62
C GLN A 81 9.21 -11.11 1.11
N PRO A 82 8.36 -12.03 0.62
CA PRO A 82 8.10 -12.14 -0.81
C PRO A 82 7.54 -10.84 -1.43
N ARG A 83 6.78 -10.07 -0.65
CA ARG A 83 6.24 -8.76 -1.10
C ARG A 83 7.30 -7.66 -1.12
N LEU A 84 8.32 -7.74 -0.24
CA LEU A 84 9.49 -6.85 -0.29
C LEU A 84 10.31 -7.15 -1.54
N VAL A 85 10.63 -8.43 -1.77
CA VAL A 85 11.36 -8.89 -2.96
C VAL A 85 10.61 -8.53 -4.24
N GLY A 86 9.31 -8.78 -4.32
CA GLY A 86 8.48 -8.38 -5.45
C GLY A 86 8.52 -6.86 -5.73
N LYS A 87 8.65 -6.03 -4.68
CA LYS A 87 8.84 -4.58 -4.86
C LYS A 87 10.23 -4.23 -5.40
N LEU A 88 11.28 -4.93 -4.95
CA LEU A 88 12.65 -4.76 -5.50
C LEU A 88 12.73 -5.18 -6.98
N ILE A 89 12.00 -6.22 -7.37
CA ILE A 89 11.90 -6.65 -8.77
C ILE A 89 11.23 -5.57 -9.61
N ARG A 90 10.09 -5.07 -9.15
CA ARG A 90 9.28 -4.08 -9.86
C ARG A 90 9.96 -2.71 -9.98
N PHE A 91 10.75 -2.32 -8.98
CA PHE A 91 11.47 -1.06 -8.93
C PHE A 91 12.97 -1.31 -8.78
N PRO A 92 13.71 -1.64 -9.87
CA PRO A 92 15.11 -2.07 -9.78
C PRO A 92 16.06 -1.04 -9.15
N ASN A 93 15.71 0.23 -9.20
CA ASN A 93 16.51 1.34 -8.67
C ASN A 93 16.28 1.59 -7.16
N ILE A 94 15.31 0.90 -6.55
CA ILE A 94 15.04 1.05 -5.10
C ILE A 94 15.87 0.03 -4.32
N ARG A 95 16.48 0.48 -3.23
CA ARG A 95 17.17 -0.39 -2.27
C ARG A 95 16.22 -0.80 -1.14
N LEU A 96 16.47 -1.93 -0.50
CA LEU A 96 15.62 -2.43 0.59
C LEU A 96 15.51 -1.41 1.74
N THR A 97 16.63 -0.78 2.13
CA THR A 97 16.65 0.23 3.20
C THR A 97 15.99 1.56 2.83
N GLN A 98 15.65 1.79 1.55
CA GLN A 98 14.92 2.97 1.08
C GLN A 98 13.39 2.76 1.08
N MET A 99 12.93 1.53 1.31
CA MET A 99 11.49 1.25 1.34
C MET A 99 10.83 1.91 2.54
N GLN A 100 9.79 2.71 2.28
CA GLN A 100 9.03 3.44 3.30
C GLN A 100 7.86 2.64 3.86
N ASP A 101 7.52 1.50 3.24
CA ASP A 101 6.35 0.69 3.51
C ASP A 101 6.69 -0.75 3.96
N VAL A 102 7.86 -0.94 4.60
CA VAL A 102 8.23 -2.20 5.27
C VAL A 102 7.25 -2.49 6.39
N ALA A 103 6.85 -1.46 7.11
CA ALA A 103 5.80 -1.50 8.12
C ALA A 103 4.72 -0.46 7.79
N GLY A 104 3.47 -0.78 8.05
CA GLY A 104 2.38 0.15 7.83
C GLY A 104 1.16 -0.18 8.65
N CYS A 105 0.30 0.81 8.85
CA CYS A 105 -1.01 0.66 9.44
C CYS A 105 -2.07 1.39 8.60
N ARG A 106 -3.32 1.02 8.82
CA ARG A 106 -4.43 1.53 8.03
C ARG A 106 -5.65 1.74 8.92
N ALA A 107 -6.35 2.88 8.72
CA ALA A 107 -7.68 3.12 9.23
C ALA A 107 -8.66 3.26 8.06
N ILE A 108 -9.81 2.59 8.16
CA ILE A 108 -10.91 2.72 7.20
C ILE A 108 -11.97 3.58 7.90
N LEU A 109 -12.14 4.80 7.40
CA LEU A 109 -12.91 5.86 8.02
C LEU A 109 -14.28 6.01 7.31
N PRO A 110 -15.32 6.53 7.99
CA PRO A 110 -16.66 6.55 7.45
C PRO A 110 -16.83 7.48 6.25
N ASN A 111 -16.07 8.57 6.17
CA ASN A 111 -16.17 9.58 5.11
C ASN A 111 -14.87 10.40 4.99
N LEU A 112 -14.81 11.29 3.99
CA LEU A 112 -13.65 12.14 3.73
C LEU A 112 -13.41 13.15 4.86
N ALA A 113 -14.44 13.68 5.49
CA ALA A 113 -14.29 14.61 6.62
C ALA A 113 -13.59 13.94 7.81
N ALA A 114 -13.90 12.66 8.08
CA ALA A 114 -13.21 11.87 9.10
C ALA A 114 -11.75 11.59 8.70
N VAL A 115 -11.46 11.36 7.40
CA VAL A 115 -10.08 11.21 6.89
C VAL A 115 -9.29 12.48 7.18
N ASP A 116 -9.83 13.66 6.87
CA ASP A 116 -9.17 14.95 7.07
C ASP A 116 -8.97 15.26 8.57
N GLU A 117 -9.95 14.94 9.41
CA GLU A 117 -9.82 15.16 10.85
C GLU A 117 -8.76 14.27 11.48
N VAL A 118 -8.75 12.97 11.14
CA VAL A 118 -7.72 12.04 11.65
C VAL A 118 -6.34 12.44 11.13
N ARG A 119 -6.22 12.85 9.86
CA ARG A 119 -4.99 13.39 9.28
C ARG A 119 -4.47 14.57 10.10
N ARG A 120 -5.30 15.61 10.33
CA ARG A 120 -4.92 16.79 11.11
C ARG A 120 -4.45 16.44 12.51
N ARG A 121 -5.06 15.41 13.16
CA ARG A 121 -4.64 14.95 14.49
C ARG A 121 -3.29 14.24 14.45
N ILE A 122 -3.01 13.44 13.42
CA ILE A 122 -1.70 12.81 13.23
C ILE A 122 -0.63 13.89 13.03
N GLU A 123 -0.92 14.92 12.21
CA GLU A 123 -0.01 16.02 11.94
C GLU A 123 0.34 16.86 13.19
N ARG A 124 -0.54 16.87 14.19
CA ARG A 124 -0.29 17.53 15.49
C ARG A 124 0.47 16.65 16.51
N GLN A 125 0.67 15.37 16.21
CA GLN A 125 1.43 14.48 17.10
C GLN A 125 2.94 14.77 16.99
N LYS A 126 3.69 14.38 18.04
CA LYS A 126 5.14 14.55 18.09
C LYS A 126 5.94 13.62 17.15
N SER A 127 5.27 12.88 16.25
CA SER A 127 5.95 12.05 15.25
C SER A 127 6.54 12.92 14.14
N GLU A 128 7.76 12.61 13.71
CA GLU A 128 8.37 13.26 12.55
C GLU A 128 7.65 12.77 11.28
N ILE A 129 6.91 13.66 10.64
CA ILE A 129 6.30 13.39 9.33
C ILE A 129 7.36 13.61 8.26
N VAL A 130 7.65 12.55 7.52
CA VAL A 130 8.65 12.56 6.44
C VAL A 130 7.99 12.88 5.10
N LYS A 131 6.76 12.40 4.88
CA LYS A 131 6.05 12.59 3.63
C LYS A 131 4.54 12.45 3.82
N VAL A 132 3.78 13.27 3.09
CA VAL A 132 2.34 13.12 2.93
C VAL A 132 2.03 13.03 1.43
N ASN A 133 1.30 12.01 1.00
CA ASN A 133 0.72 11.92 -0.33
C ASN A 133 -0.80 11.91 -0.17
N ASP A 134 -1.44 12.95 -0.65
CA ASP A 134 -2.88 13.08 -0.65
C ASP A 134 -3.44 12.73 -2.04
N TYR A 135 -3.79 11.45 -2.19
CA TYR A 135 -4.43 10.94 -3.41
C TYR A 135 -5.94 11.22 -3.47
N ASN A 136 -6.53 11.87 -2.46
CA ASN A 136 -7.89 12.38 -2.55
C ASN A 136 -7.92 13.67 -3.37
N THR A 137 -6.92 14.55 -3.15
CA THR A 137 -6.76 15.80 -3.90
C THR A 137 -6.15 15.56 -5.28
N THR A 138 -5.13 14.68 -5.37
CA THR A 138 -4.44 14.33 -6.61
C THR A 138 -4.45 12.80 -6.81
N PRO A 139 -5.56 12.24 -7.35
CA PRO A 139 -5.68 10.81 -7.59
C PRO A 139 -4.60 10.29 -8.53
N ARG A 140 -4.24 9.03 -8.41
CA ARG A 140 -3.40 8.38 -9.42
C ARG A 140 -4.19 8.18 -10.72
N SER A 141 -3.47 8.03 -11.82
CA SER A 141 -4.04 7.75 -13.14
C SER A 141 -4.91 6.49 -13.18
N SER A 142 -4.61 5.50 -12.34
CA SER A 142 -5.43 4.30 -12.12
C SER A 142 -6.77 4.56 -11.41
N GLY A 143 -7.00 5.77 -10.88
CA GLY A 143 -8.16 6.11 -10.05
C GLY A 143 -7.94 5.90 -8.55
N TYR A 144 -6.78 5.39 -8.11
CA TYR A 144 -6.50 5.16 -6.70
C TYR A 144 -6.58 6.43 -5.87
N ARG A 145 -7.29 6.33 -4.72
CA ARG A 145 -7.43 7.39 -3.71
C ARG A 145 -7.15 6.88 -2.30
N ALA A 146 -6.46 7.67 -1.53
CA ALA A 146 -6.16 7.49 -0.09
C ALA A 146 -5.35 8.69 0.40
N VAL A 147 -5.16 8.84 1.70
CA VAL A 147 -4.07 9.65 2.26
C VAL A 147 -3.00 8.72 2.81
N HIS A 148 -1.76 8.90 2.34
CA HIS A 148 -0.58 8.19 2.84
C HIS A 148 0.31 9.16 3.60
N ILE A 149 0.62 8.82 4.85
CA ILE A 149 1.52 9.60 5.72
C ILE A 149 2.67 8.68 6.11
N VAL A 150 3.88 9.06 5.76
CA VAL A 150 5.10 8.37 6.21
C VAL A 150 5.65 9.11 7.41
N VAL A 151 5.74 8.40 8.52
CA VAL A 151 6.30 8.93 9.77
C VAL A 151 7.60 8.22 10.11
N ARG A 152 8.53 8.96 10.74
CA ARG A 152 9.72 8.37 11.35
C ARG A 152 9.45 8.12 12.82
N ARG A 153 9.62 6.88 13.24
CA ARG A 153 9.50 6.48 14.65
C ARG A 153 10.65 5.55 15.01
N ASP A 154 11.38 5.91 16.06
CA ASP A 154 12.53 5.14 16.53
C ASP A 154 13.50 4.75 15.39
N GLY A 155 13.83 5.71 14.51
CA GLY A 155 14.70 5.50 13.35
C GLY A 155 14.09 4.72 12.18
N ALA A 156 12.89 4.15 12.32
CA ALA A 156 12.20 3.42 11.27
C ALA A 156 11.14 4.28 10.57
N LEU A 157 10.92 4.02 9.27
CA LEU A 157 9.82 4.61 8.52
C LEU A 157 8.58 3.70 8.60
N VAL A 158 7.44 4.27 8.94
CA VAL A 158 6.15 3.56 9.02
C VAL A 158 5.14 4.33 8.18
N GLU A 159 4.43 3.63 7.30
CA GLU A 159 3.38 4.20 6.47
C GLU A 159 2.02 4.11 7.19
N ILE A 160 1.31 5.23 7.28
CA ILE A 160 -0.08 5.29 7.73
C ILE A 160 -0.94 5.50 6.49
N GLN A 161 -1.97 4.67 6.29
CA GLN A 161 -2.94 4.80 5.21
C GLN A 161 -4.31 5.12 5.79
N LEU A 162 -4.90 6.24 5.37
CA LEU A 162 -6.25 6.64 5.71
C LEU A 162 -7.12 6.50 4.46
N ARG A 163 -8.23 5.78 4.57
CA ARG A 163 -9.15 5.48 3.46
C ARG A 163 -10.58 5.57 3.93
N THR A 164 -11.50 5.87 3.00
CA THR A 164 -12.91 5.58 3.19
C THR A 164 -13.21 4.11 2.89
N ALA A 165 -14.43 3.65 3.21
CA ALA A 165 -14.88 2.30 2.87
C ALA A 165 -14.91 2.09 1.34
N SER A 166 -15.31 3.10 0.58
CA SER A 166 -15.32 3.07 -0.89
C SER A 166 -13.91 2.91 -1.47
N GLN A 167 -12.95 3.68 -0.96
CA GLN A 167 -11.55 3.61 -1.36
C GLN A 167 -10.93 2.25 -1.02
N GLN A 168 -11.34 1.67 0.11
CA GLN A 168 -10.92 0.33 0.48
C GLN A 168 -11.49 -0.74 -0.46
N ARG A 169 -12.78 -0.63 -0.87
CA ARG A 169 -13.39 -1.55 -1.85
C ARG A 169 -12.63 -1.53 -3.17
N TRP A 170 -12.30 -0.34 -3.68
CA TRP A 170 -11.50 -0.22 -4.90
C TRP A 170 -10.15 -0.93 -4.77
N ALA A 171 -9.44 -0.68 -3.65
CA ALA A 171 -8.13 -1.28 -3.43
C ALA A 171 -8.18 -2.81 -3.30
N MET A 172 -9.25 -3.36 -2.70
CA MET A 172 -9.47 -4.81 -2.61
C MET A 172 -9.76 -5.40 -3.99
N LEU A 173 -10.65 -4.79 -4.77
CA LEU A 173 -10.95 -5.24 -6.14
C LEU A 173 -9.68 -5.34 -6.99
N VAL A 174 -8.79 -4.34 -6.93
CA VAL A 174 -7.52 -4.37 -7.66
C VAL A 174 -6.63 -5.51 -7.16
N GLU A 175 -6.57 -5.75 -5.84
CA GLU A 175 -5.79 -6.86 -5.27
C GLU A 175 -6.33 -8.22 -5.68
N ASP A 176 -7.66 -8.38 -5.74
CA ASP A 176 -8.34 -9.61 -6.14
C ASP A 176 -8.12 -9.91 -7.63
N LEU A 177 -8.24 -8.89 -8.50
CA LEU A 177 -7.97 -9.02 -9.93
C LEU A 177 -6.48 -9.33 -10.20
N ASP A 178 -5.55 -8.65 -9.53
CA ASP A 178 -4.12 -8.93 -9.64
C ASP A 178 -3.80 -10.37 -9.22
N ALA A 179 -4.46 -10.87 -8.17
CA ALA A 179 -4.27 -12.24 -7.68
C ALA A 179 -4.85 -13.29 -8.63
N ALA A 180 -6.04 -13.04 -9.18
CA ALA A 180 -6.76 -13.98 -10.04
C ALA A 180 -6.13 -14.09 -11.45
N TYR A 181 -5.73 -12.95 -12.02
CA TYR A 181 -5.30 -12.87 -13.41
C TYR A 181 -3.80 -12.56 -13.60
N ARG A 182 -3.05 -12.43 -12.50
CA ARG A 182 -1.62 -12.09 -12.49
C ARG A 182 -1.28 -10.76 -13.18
N PHE A 183 -2.22 -9.82 -13.17
CA PHE A 183 -2.01 -8.47 -13.64
C PHE A 183 -1.18 -7.66 -12.64
N GLN A 184 -0.77 -6.46 -13.06
CA GLN A 184 -0.12 -5.47 -12.20
C GLN A 184 -0.90 -4.15 -12.31
N LEU A 185 -2.20 -4.21 -12.02
CA LEU A 185 -3.17 -3.11 -12.21
C LEU A 185 -2.83 -1.87 -11.38
N LYS A 186 -2.13 -2.05 -10.24
CA LYS A 186 -1.60 -0.92 -9.44
C LYS A 186 -0.54 -0.10 -10.20
N ASP A 187 0.11 -0.70 -11.18
CA ASP A 187 1.12 -0.09 -12.04
C ASP A 187 0.58 0.12 -13.46
N GLU A 188 -0.75 0.09 -13.61
CA GLU A 188 -1.45 0.29 -14.89
C GLU A 188 -1.05 -0.73 -15.97
N SER A 189 -0.64 -1.92 -15.56
CA SER A 189 -0.32 -3.03 -16.45
C SER A 189 -1.42 -4.08 -16.40
N GLY A 190 -2.18 -4.19 -17.49
CA GLY A 190 -3.31 -5.10 -17.65
C GLY A 190 -4.14 -4.74 -18.89
N PRO A 191 -5.21 -5.47 -19.17
CA PRO A 191 -6.10 -5.16 -20.30
C PRO A 191 -6.72 -3.76 -20.17
N GLU A 192 -6.81 -3.04 -21.27
CA GLU A 192 -7.31 -1.66 -21.31
C GLU A 192 -8.73 -1.56 -20.73
N GLU A 193 -9.59 -2.51 -21.07
CA GLU A 193 -10.99 -2.55 -20.60
C GLU A 193 -11.08 -2.70 -19.07
N VAL A 194 -10.15 -3.45 -18.47
CA VAL A 194 -10.07 -3.61 -17.00
C VAL A 194 -9.55 -2.33 -16.37
N LEU A 195 -8.53 -1.70 -16.95
CA LEU A 195 -7.99 -0.44 -16.47
C LEU A 195 -9.02 0.69 -16.57
N GLU A 196 -9.78 0.76 -17.67
CA GLU A 196 -10.85 1.74 -17.82
C GLU A 196 -11.99 1.50 -16.82
N TYR A 197 -12.39 0.24 -16.62
CA TYR A 197 -13.37 -0.10 -15.58
C TYR A 197 -12.93 0.38 -14.19
N LEU A 198 -11.68 0.15 -13.82
CA LEU A 198 -11.17 0.58 -12.52
C LEU A 198 -11.18 2.11 -12.36
N LYS A 199 -10.89 2.88 -13.43
CA LYS A 199 -10.98 4.34 -13.43
C LYS A 199 -12.41 4.82 -13.26
N VAL A 200 -13.34 4.28 -14.04
CA VAL A 200 -14.77 4.63 -13.98
C VAL A 200 -15.36 4.25 -12.63
N TYR A 201 -15.01 3.07 -12.12
CA TYR A 201 -15.44 2.61 -10.79
C TYR A 201 -14.92 3.53 -9.68
N ALA A 202 -13.65 3.97 -9.76
CA ALA A 202 -13.07 4.91 -8.80
C ALA A 202 -13.78 6.28 -8.81
N LEU A 203 -14.22 6.75 -9.99
CA LEU A 203 -15.00 7.99 -10.11
C LEU A 203 -16.37 7.85 -9.43
N GLY A 204 -17.09 6.77 -9.68
CA GLY A 204 -18.38 6.50 -9.03
C GLY A 204 -18.26 6.36 -7.51
N LEU A 205 -17.24 5.66 -7.03
CA LEU A 205 -16.97 5.56 -5.59
C LEU A 205 -16.62 6.90 -4.96
N SER A 206 -15.88 7.76 -5.68
CA SER A 206 -15.55 9.11 -5.22
C SER A 206 -16.79 10.02 -5.17
N GLU A 207 -17.74 9.83 -6.07
CA GLU A 207 -19.02 10.53 -6.04
C GLU A 207 -19.84 10.08 -4.82
N ILE A 208 -19.94 8.78 -4.56
CA ILE A 208 -20.59 8.22 -3.37
C ILE A 208 -19.97 8.78 -2.09
N ASP A 209 -18.65 8.84 -1.99
CA ASP A 209 -17.95 9.38 -0.80
C ASP A 209 -18.28 10.86 -0.56
N ARG A 210 -18.60 11.63 -1.62
CA ARG A 210 -18.87 13.06 -1.55
C ARG A 210 -20.36 13.38 -1.35
N THR A 211 -21.26 12.65 -2.01
CA THR A 211 -22.69 12.96 -2.10
C THR A 211 -23.60 11.90 -1.45
N GLY A 212 -23.03 10.75 -1.05
CA GLY A 212 -23.77 9.61 -0.51
C GLY A 212 -24.30 8.64 -1.59
N THR A 213 -24.34 9.04 -2.86
CA THR A 213 -24.84 8.20 -3.97
C THR A 213 -24.15 8.57 -5.28
N ALA A 214 -24.12 7.64 -6.23
CA ALA A 214 -23.75 7.94 -7.61
C ALA A 214 -25.03 8.29 -8.42
N ASP A 215 -24.93 9.26 -9.33
CA ASP A 215 -26.03 9.59 -10.23
C ASP A 215 -26.26 8.47 -11.29
N ASP A 216 -27.38 8.57 -12.02
CA ASP A 216 -27.76 7.53 -12.99
C ASP A 216 -26.82 7.48 -14.20
N ALA A 217 -26.20 8.58 -14.57
CA ALA A 217 -25.22 8.61 -15.67
C ALA A 217 -23.92 7.90 -15.25
N THR A 218 -23.44 8.18 -14.05
CA THR A 218 -22.28 7.51 -13.46
C THR A 218 -22.52 6.00 -13.30
N ARG A 219 -23.72 5.59 -12.81
CA ARG A 219 -24.08 4.16 -12.70
C ARG A 219 -24.05 3.47 -14.05
N ARG A 220 -24.69 4.02 -15.07
CA ARG A 220 -24.67 3.44 -16.43
C ARG A 220 -23.26 3.31 -16.98
N ARG A 221 -22.38 4.31 -16.75
CA ARG A 221 -20.98 4.21 -17.16
C ARG A 221 -20.26 3.07 -16.44
N MET A 222 -20.49 2.92 -15.15
CA MET A 222 -19.89 1.82 -14.36
C MET A 222 -20.35 0.45 -14.87
N GLU A 223 -21.63 0.28 -15.15
CA GLU A 223 -22.22 -0.97 -15.70
C GLU A 223 -21.65 -1.31 -17.08
N SER A 224 -21.57 -0.31 -17.98
CA SER A 224 -21.01 -0.50 -19.32
C SER A 224 -19.52 -0.86 -19.27
N ALA A 225 -18.74 -0.17 -18.43
CA ALA A 225 -17.33 -0.46 -18.27
C ALA A 225 -17.10 -1.86 -17.63
N LEU A 226 -17.92 -2.23 -16.65
CA LEU A 226 -17.89 -3.58 -16.04
C LEU A 226 -18.18 -4.66 -17.08
N PHE A 227 -19.21 -4.49 -17.92
CA PHE A 227 -19.56 -5.43 -18.98
C PHE A 227 -18.39 -5.65 -19.95
N ASN A 228 -17.71 -4.58 -20.37
CA ASN A 228 -16.57 -4.67 -21.27
C ASN A 228 -15.39 -5.40 -20.61
N ALA A 229 -15.09 -5.07 -19.33
CA ALA A 229 -14.04 -5.73 -18.57
C ALA A 229 -14.32 -7.23 -18.38
N GLN A 230 -15.57 -7.60 -18.04
CA GLN A 230 -15.97 -8.99 -17.89
C GLN A 230 -15.84 -9.76 -19.21
N ARG A 231 -16.31 -9.22 -20.33
CA ARG A 231 -16.10 -9.82 -21.66
C ARG A 231 -14.63 -10.10 -21.89
N ARG A 232 -13.77 -9.12 -21.64
CA ARG A 232 -12.31 -9.24 -21.83
C ARG A 232 -11.70 -10.36 -20.97
N LEU A 233 -12.14 -10.48 -19.72
CA LEU A 233 -11.65 -11.51 -18.80
C LEU A 233 -12.13 -12.92 -19.18
N ILE A 234 -13.34 -13.03 -19.74
CA ILE A 234 -13.93 -14.33 -20.14
C ILE A 234 -13.33 -14.81 -21.49
N THR A 235 -13.19 -13.92 -22.48
CA THR A 235 -12.73 -14.31 -23.81
C THR A 235 -11.26 -14.66 -23.88
N GLY A 236 -10.47 -14.27 -22.87
CA GLY A 236 -9.05 -14.65 -22.80
C GLY A 236 -8.18 -14.14 -23.95
N GLU A 237 -8.71 -13.26 -24.81
CA GLU A 237 -7.96 -12.69 -25.93
C GLU A 237 -6.80 -11.82 -25.44
N ASN A 238 -5.69 -12.48 -25.14
CA ASN A 238 -4.40 -11.80 -25.02
C ASN A 238 -3.94 -11.41 -26.44
N ARG A 239 -4.03 -10.15 -26.76
CA ARG A 239 -3.22 -9.54 -27.82
C ARG A 239 -2.02 -8.87 -27.22
#